data_502fae5f691cca6f7bd3d50611bffeb4
#
_entry.id   502fae5f691cca6f7bd3d50611bffeb4
#
_cell.length_a   1.000
_cell.length_b   1.000
_cell.length_c   1.000
_cell.angle_alpha   90.00
_cell.angle_beta   90.00
_cell.angle_gamma   90.00
#
_symmetry.space_group_name_H-M   'P 1'
#
loop_
_entity.id
_entity.type
_entity.pdbx_description
1 polymer ?
#
loop_
_entity_poly.entity_id
_entity_poly.type
_entity_poly.pdbx_seq_one_letter_code
_entity_poly.pdbx_strand_id
1 'polypeptide(L)'
;MNWKEIYDRGSSVFGGAVSGGLDSCTVTHWLHQNGVNVHCFTVDLGQPDEENLQAVANRMMACGASEATIVPGKEMLAEAGLKVLQAQARYEGGYWNTTGIARPITVKAILRKLQDHDINVLFHGATGRGNDQVRFQLASNMLQPEMEVYAPWRDQEFLNKFPGRQQMIDYCELNKLPIRPARESRYSTDANFLGLTHEAGDLEDVAISPDFVEPGMGVWPWDAPDRPEYVTIDWKEGVPTALNGSRLDLIEIFQEANSIAGRNGVGIGTHVIENRFVGIKSRGIYESPGMELLGQSWEYLLQFVLDRRARDFYTNLSNLISTQIYQGYWLDSATSSALAALSPLASMVTGSIQIKLYKGNIFFDSVDDSIEKMPFSLYTDDGSMEAMGGYDHKDAEGFLNVLGVSAKNVGNRQYRDSI
;
A
#
# COMPACT_ATOMS: atom_id res chain seq x y z
N MET A 1 3.21 -24.55 -14.59
CA MET A 1 4.25 -25.36 -13.91
C MET A 1 3.54 -26.03 -12.74
N ASN A 2 3.58 -27.33 -12.64
CA ASN A 2 2.95 -28.06 -11.54
C ASN A 2 4.03 -28.43 -10.48
N TRP A 3 3.59 -28.82 -9.30
CA TRP A 3 4.50 -29.14 -8.20
C TRP A 3 5.39 -30.35 -8.48
N LYS A 4 4.91 -31.35 -9.26
CA LYS A 4 5.67 -32.54 -9.62
C LYS A 4 6.85 -32.22 -10.54
N GLU A 5 6.63 -31.35 -11.52
CA GLU A 5 7.72 -30.91 -12.42
C GLU A 5 8.85 -30.23 -11.65
N ILE A 6 8.53 -29.47 -10.59
CA ILE A 6 9.51 -28.84 -9.72
C ILE A 6 10.21 -29.90 -8.87
N TYR A 7 9.44 -30.78 -8.25
CA TYR A 7 9.94 -31.84 -7.39
C TYR A 7 10.88 -32.80 -8.14
N ASP A 8 10.49 -33.23 -9.34
CA ASP A 8 11.27 -34.16 -10.19
C ASP A 8 12.60 -33.57 -10.69
N ARG A 9 12.71 -32.24 -10.68
CA ARG A 9 13.99 -31.54 -10.98
C ARG A 9 14.93 -31.46 -9.77
N GLY A 10 14.55 -32.04 -8.63
CA GLY A 10 15.38 -32.16 -7.44
C GLY A 10 15.04 -31.20 -6.30
N SER A 11 14.03 -30.33 -6.47
CA SER A 11 13.58 -29.41 -5.40
C SER A 11 12.56 -30.11 -4.51
N SER A 12 13.02 -30.79 -3.46
CA SER A 12 12.16 -31.53 -2.53
C SER A 12 11.63 -30.72 -1.35
N VAL A 13 12.13 -29.48 -1.16
CA VAL A 13 11.74 -28.56 -0.09
C VAL A 13 11.13 -27.30 -0.71
N PHE A 14 9.91 -26.97 -0.30
CA PHE A 14 9.21 -25.76 -0.75
C PHE A 14 9.04 -24.79 0.42
N GLY A 15 9.42 -23.54 0.23
CA GLY A 15 9.20 -22.46 1.19
C GLY A 15 7.90 -21.72 0.91
N GLY A 16 7.03 -21.61 1.88
CA GLY A 16 5.74 -20.96 1.73
C GLY A 16 5.65 -19.59 2.37
N ALA A 17 5.22 -18.57 1.62
CA ALA A 17 4.72 -17.33 2.19
C ALA A 17 3.26 -17.53 2.61
N VAL A 18 3.01 -17.65 3.92
CA VAL A 18 1.72 -18.09 4.47
C VAL A 18 1.14 -17.09 5.47
N SER A 19 -0.19 -16.95 5.45
CA SER A 19 -0.96 -16.12 6.39
C SER A 19 -1.73 -16.95 7.43
N GLY A 20 -1.70 -18.29 7.32
CA GLY A 20 -2.50 -19.16 8.19
C GLY A 20 -3.99 -19.21 7.85
N GLY A 21 -4.42 -18.61 6.75
CA GLY A 21 -5.78 -18.71 6.23
C GLY A 21 -6.08 -20.05 5.56
N LEU A 22 -7.30 -20.20 5.03
CA LEU A 22 -7.79 -21.42 4.38
C LEU A 22 -6.84 -21.91 3.28
N ASP A 23 -6.43 -21.02 2.36
CA ASP A 23 -5.52 -21.38 1.27
C ASP A 23 -4.18 -21.88 1.79
N SER A 24 -3.58 -21.18 2.78
CA SER A 24 -2.32 -21.58 3.40
C SER A 24 -2.40 -22.99 4.02
N CYS A 25 -3.49 -23.28 4.77
CA CYS A 25 -3.70 -24.59 5.39
C CYS A 25 -3.89 -25.68 4.34
N THR A 26 -4.74 -25.43 3.33
CA THR A 26 -5.03 -26.39 2.28
C THR A 26 -3.78 -26.72 1.47
N VAL A 27 -3.05 -25.71 1.00
CA VAL A 27 -1.86 -25.88 0.16
C VAL A 27 -0.73 -26.57 0.93
N THR A 28 -0.46 -26.15 2.16
CA THR A 28 0.57 -26.76 3.01
C THR A 28 0.30 -28.25 3.23
N HIS A 29 -0.94 -28.60 3.63
CA HIS A 29 -1.30 -29.98 3.85
C HIS A 29 -1.32 -30.80 2.55
N TRP A 30 -1.80 -30.24 1.46
CA TRP A 30 -1.81 -30.93 0.18
C TRP A 30 -0.41 -31.24 -0.35
N LEU A 31 0.53 -30.29 -0.28
CA LEU A 31 1.93 -30.51 -0.64
C LEU A 31 2.57 -31.58 0.26
N HIS A 32 2.35 -31.49 1.59
CA HIS A 32 2.84 -32.49 2.55
C HIS A 32 2.32 -33.91 2.23
N GLN A 33 1.02 -34.06 1.93
CA GLN A 33 0.42 -35.35 1.57
C GLN A 33 1.00 -35.93 0.26
N ASN A 34 1.55 -35.10 -0.60
CA ASN A 34 2.22 -35.49 -1.81
C ASN A 34 3.76 -35.70 -1.65
N GLY A 35 4.26 -35.70 -0.41
CA GLY A 35 5.65 -35.99 -0.09
C GLY A 35 6.62 -34.80 -0.20
N VAL A 36 6.10 -33.59 -0.44
CA VAL A 36 6.91 -32.38 -0.45
C VAL A 36 7.22 -31.96 0.99
N ASN A 37 8.48 -31.67 1.27
CA ASN A 37 8.87 -31.06 2.54
C ASN A 37 8.54 -29.56 2.53
N VAL A 38 7.71 -29.10 3.48
CA VAL A 38 7.18 -27.74 3.46
C VAL A 38 7.72 -26.93 4.63
N HIS A 39 8.42 -25.83 4.35
CA HIS A 39 8.78 -24.81 5.33
C HIS A 39 7.88 -23.60 5.17
N CYS A 40 7.18 -23.21 6.23
CA CYS A 40 6.25 -22.08 6.21
C CYS A 40 6.90 -20.83 6.82
N PHE A 41 6.74 -19.69 6.16
CA PHE A 41 7.23 -18.40 6.63
C PHE A 41 6.07 -17.42 6.72
N THR A 42 5.84 -16.89 7.93
CA THR A 42 4.87 -15.81 8.17
C THR A 42 5.63 -14.55 8.47
N VAL A 43 5.45 -13.50 7.68
CA VAL A 43 6.11 -12.22 7.93
C VAL A 43 5.26 -11.38 8.87
N ASP A 44 5.87 -10.89 9.94
CA ASP A 44 5.26 -9.91 10.84
C ASP A 44 5.26 -8.53 10.16
N LEU A 45 4.12 -8.18 9.60
CA LEU A 45 3.83 -6.87 9.01
C LEU A 45 2.90 -6.03 9.89
N GLY A 46 2.73 -6.41 11.17
CA GLY A 46 1.83 -5.73 12.10
C GLY A 46 0.35 -5.82 11.67
N GLN A 47 -0.07 -7.00 11.21
CA GLN A 47 -1.43 -7.26 10.73
C GLN A 47 -2.46 -6.99 11.85
N PRO A 48 -3.39 -6.03 11.71
CA PRO A 48 -4.37 -5.72 12.74
C PRO A 48 -5.42 -6.82 12.95
N ASP A 49 -5.56 -7.73 11.99
CA ASP A 49 -6.49 -8.87 12.03
C ASP A 49 -5.85 -10.17 12.57
N GLU A 50 -4.58 -10.14 13.02
CA GLU A 50 -3.87 -11.28 13.59
C GLU A 50 -3.11 -10.90 14.87
N GLU A 51 -3.73 -11.13 16.02
CA GLU A 51 -3.16 -10.79 17.32
C GLU A 51 -2.01 -11.73 17.73
N ASN A 52 -1.95 -12.95 17.18
CA ASN A 52 -0.99 -13.97 17.59
C ASN A 52 -0.36 -14.73 16.43
N LEU A 53 0.74 -14.22 15.90
CA LEU A 53 1.50 -14.87 14.83
C LEU A 53 2.04 -16.25 15.23
N GLN A 54 2.29 -16.52 16.53
CA GLN A 54 2.68 -17.86 16.98
C GLN A 54 1.56 -18.88 16.77
N ALA A 55 0.29 -18.45 16.87
CA ALA A 55 -0.84 -19.30 16.54
C ALA A 55 -0.88 -19.65 15.05
N VAL A 56 -0.44 -18.73 14.16
CA VAL A 56 -0.27 -19.00 12.72
C VAL A 56 0.80 -20.07 12.52
N ALA A 57 1.98 -19.92 13.11
CA ALA A 57 3.06 -20.89 13.01
C ALA A 57 2.61 -22.29 13.49
N ASN A 58 1.98 -22.36 14.65
CA ASN A 58 1.45 -23.61 15.20
C ASN A 58 0.40 -24.27 14.28
N ARG A 59 -0.42 -23.45 13.62
CA ARG A 59 -1.41 -23.90 12.65
C ARG A 59 -0.75 -24.51 11.41
N MET A 60 0.30 -23.89 10.91
CA MET A 60 1.05 -24.43 9.76
C MET A 60 1.75 -25.75 10.09
N MET A 61 2.32 -25.87 11.29
CA MET A 61 2.88 -27.14 11.79
C MET A 61 1.79 -28.23 11.84
N ALA A 62 0.60 -27.91 12.33
CA ALA A 62 -0.52 -28.85 12.37
C ALA A 62 -1.05 -29.21 10.97
N CYS A 63 -0.82 -28.37 9.95
CA CYS A 63 -1.10 -28.68 8.56
C CYS A 63 -0.01 -29.52 7.87
N GLY A 64 1.05 -29.92 8.59
CA GLY A 64 2.10 -30.79 8.06
C GLY A 64 3.35 -30.06 7.58
N ALA A 65 3.51 -28.79 7.88
CA ALA A 65 4.79 -28.13 7.68
C ALA A 65 5.85 -28.77 8.58
N SER A 66 7.06 -28.97 8.06
CA SER A 66 8.20 -29.44 8.84
C SER A 66 8.83 -28.33 9.68
N GLU A 67 8.64 -27.10 9.26
CA GLU A 67 9.06 -25.89 9.97
C GLU A 67 8.07 -24.76 9.72
N ALA A 68 7.85 -23.90 10.73
CA ALA A 68 7.05 -22.69 10.61
C ALA A 68 7.74 -21.55 11.37
N THR A 69 8.22 -20.57 10.62
CA THR A 69 9.04 -19.46 11.12
C THR A 69 8.32 -18.13 10.99
N ILE A 70 8.34 -17.31 12.04
CA ILE A 70 7.91 -15.91 11.99
C ILE A 70 9.12 -15.05 11.64
N VAL A 71 8.98 -14.24 10.61
CA VAL A 71 10.04 -13.38 10.09
C VAL A 71 9.69 -11.91 10.34
N PRO A 72 10.57 -11.11 10.99
CA PRO A 72 10.30 -9.69 11.18
C PRO A 72 10.30 -8.95 9.84
N GLY A 73 9.31 -8.05 9.66
CA GLY A 73 9.14 -7.29 8.42
C GLY A 73 8.66 -5.86 8.62
N LYS A 74 8.33 -5.46 9.88
CA LYS A 74 7.73 -4.13 10.16
C LYS A 74 8.65 -2.99 9.75
N GLU A 75 9.94 -3.05 10.06
CA GLU A 75 10.91 -2.00 9.71
C GLU A 75 10.99 -1.81 8.19
N MET A 76 11.11 -2.90 7.43
CA MET A 76 11.16 -2.84 5.97
C MET A 76 9.86 -2.29 5.38
N LEU A 77 8.71 -2.65 5.98
CA LEU A 77 7.43 -2.13 5.53
C LEU A 77 7.25 -0.65 5.88
N ALA A 78 7.71 -0.20 7.05
CA ALA A 78 7.68 1.21 7.45
C ALA A 78 8.52 2.08 6.50
N GLU A 79 9.74 1.66 6.17
CA GLU A 79 10.61 2.35 5.21
C GLU A 79 9.97 2.43 3.82
N ALA A 80 9.35 1.33 3.37
CA ALA A 80 8.64 1.30 2.09
C ALA A 80 7.39 2.19 2.12
N GLY A 81 6.62 2.15 3.21
CA GLY A 81 5.46 3.02 3.45
C GLY A 81 5.81 4.49 3.43
N LEU A 82 6.94 4.88 4.04
CA LEU A 82 7.44 6.25 3.97
C LEU A 82 7.72 6.68 2.52
N LYS A 83 8.34 5.83 1.70
CA LYS A 83 8.58 6.14 0.28
C LYS A 83 7.29 6.28 -0.52
N VAL A 84 6.30 5.41 -0.26
CA VAL A 84 4.96 5.50 -0.86
C VAL A 84 4.31 6.85 -0.49
N LEU A 85 4.40 7.23 0.77
CA LEU A 85 3.87 8.49 1.28
C LEU A 85 4.60 9.69 0.66
N GLN A 86 5.95 9.70 0.69
CA GLN A 86 6.78 10.75 0.09
C GLN A 86 6.54 10.92 -1.41
N ALA A 87 6.17 9.86 -2.10
CA ALA A 87 5.80 9.88 -3.51
C ALA A 87 4.32 10.19 -3.75
N GLN A 88 3.47 10.32 -2.71
CA GLN A 88 2.00 10.39 -2.88
C GLN A 88 1.48 9.31 -3.85
N ALA A 89 2.01 8.09 -3.73
CA ALA A 89 1.78 7.03 -4.70
C ALA A 89 0.41 6.35 -4.49
N ARG A 90 -0.66 7.09 -4.75
CA ARG A 90 -2.06 6.64 -4.67
C ARG A 90 -2.53 6.12 -6.02
N TYR A 91 -2.87 4.84 -6.09
CA TYR A 91 -3.41 4.25 -7.31
C TYR A 91 -4.83 4.74 -7.55
N GLU A 92 -5.10 5.16 -8.79
CA GLU A 92 -6.39 5.73 -9.21
C GLU A 92 -6.91 6.85 -8.27
N GLY A 93 -6.00 7.60 -7.66
CA GLY A 93 -6.29 8.74 -6.81
C GLY A 93 -6.75 8.44 -5.37
N GLY A 94 -6.84 7.16 -4.98
CA GLY A 94 -7.36 6.81 -3.66
C GLY A 94 -6.57 5.75 -2.90
N TYR A 95 -6.18 4.68 -3.53
CA TYR A 95 -5.57 3.54 -2.87
C TYR A 95 -4.06 3.72 -2.62
N TRP A 96 -3.63 3.68 -1.36
CA TRP A 96 -2.23 3.85 -0.93
C TRP A 96 -1.29 2.69 -1.26
N ASN A 97 -1.73 1.73 -2.08
CA ASN A 97 -0.91 0.58 -2.44
C ASN A 97 -0.42 -0.28 -1.25
N THR A 98 -1.13 -0.28 -0.14
CA THR A 98 -0.69 -0.93 1.10
C THR A 98 -0.48 -2.44 0.94
N THR A 99 -1.35 -3.14 0.22
CA THR A 99 -1.15 -4.54 -0.17
C THR A 99 -0.10 -4.67 -1.28
N GLY A 100 -0.12 -3.72 -2.25
CA GLY A 100 0.83 -3.71 -3.37
C GLY A 100 2.28 -3.68 -2.93
N ILE A 101 2.60 -2.88 -1.91
CA ILE A 101 3.94 -2.78 -1.34
C ILE A 101 4.27 -3.94 -0.39
N ALA A 102 3.27 -4.52 0.29
CA ALA A 102 3.50 -5.59 1.26
C ALA A 102 4.06 -6.87 0.60
N ARG A 103 3.65 -7.21 -0.63
CA ARG A 103 4.09 -8.46 -1.30
C ARG A 103 5.58 -8.49 -1.61
N PRO A 104 6.18 -7.48 -2.28
CA PRO A 104 7.62 -7.46 -2.49
C PRO A 104 8.41 -7.39 -1.17
N ILE A 105 7.89 -6.73 -0.13
CA ILE A 105 8.49 -6.71 1.20
C ILE A 105 8.43 -8.11 1.83
N THR A 106 7.32 -8.83 1.74
CA THR A 106 7.19 -10.21 2.20
C THR A 106 8.24 -11.11 1.54
N VAL A 107 8.38 -11.08 0.22
CA VAL A 107 9.39 -11.88 -0.50
C VAL A 107 10.80 -11.51 -0.02
N LYS A 108 11.11 -10.21 0.07
CA LYS A 108 12.41 -9.72 0.52
C LYS A 108 12.74 -10.17 1.94
N ALA A 109 11.75 -10.14 2.85
CA ALA A 109 11.93 -10.53 4.25
C ALA A 109 12.28 -12.02 4.38
N ILE A 110 11.58 -12.89 3.64
CA ILE A 110 11.80 -14.35 3.74
C ILE A 110 12.99 -14.84 2.94
N LEU A 111 13.49 -14.07 1.97
CA LEU A 111 14.54 -14.51 1.04
C LEU A 111 15.79 -15.04 1.74
N ARG A 112 16.27 -14.34 2.77
CA ARG A 112 17.43 -14.79 3.55
C ARG A 112 17.16 -16.12 4.23
N LYS A 113 15.95 -16.33 4.76
CA LYS A 113 15.55 -17.60 5.38
C LYS A 113 15.46 -18.73 4.37
N LEU A 114 14.95 -18.47 3.16
CA LEU A 114 14.97 -19.44 2.08
C LEU A 114 16.41 -19.86 1.72
N GLN A 115 17.32 -18.89 1.64
CA GLN A 115 18.74 -19.14 1.38
C GLN A 115 19.43 -19.91 2.52
N ASP A 116 19.16 -19.56 3.78
CA ASP A 116 19.72 -20.25 4.97
C ASP A 116 19.32 -21.75 4.99
N HIS A 117 18.19 -22.11 4.39
CA HIS A 117 17.67 -23.48 4.30
C HIS A 117 17.90 -24.15 2.93
N ASP A 118 18.64 -23.52 2.01
CA ASP A 118 18.86 -23.97 0.63
C ASP A 118 17.55 -24.26 -0.14
N ILE A 119 16.54 -23.39 0.06
CA ILE A 119 15.23 -23.50 -0.54
C ILE A 119 15.17 -22.61 -1.79
N ASN A 120 14.97 -23.22 -2.95
CA ASN A 120 14.91 -22.54 -4.23
C ASN A 120 13.50 -22.46 -4.82
N VAL A 121 12.48 -22.86 -4.07
CA VAL A 121 11.08 -22.81 -4.47
C VAL A 121 10.28 -22.00 -3.45
N LEU A 122 9.66 -20.94 -3.93
CA LEU A 122 8.69 -20.17 -3.15
C LEU A 122 7.27 -20.53 -3.58
N PHE A 123 6.38 -20.90 -2.64
CA PHE A 123 4.97 -20.98 -2.92
C PHE A 123 4.15 -19.94 -2.15
N HIS A 124 2.98 -19.60 -2.67
CA HIS A 124 2.02 -18.68 -2.06
C HIS A 124 0.57 -19.09 -2.37
N GLY A 125 -0.37 -18.69 -1.51
CA GLY A 125 -1.81 -18.96 -1.66
C GLY A 125 -2.57 -17.93 -2.51
N ALA A 126 -1.91 -16.94 -3.10
CA ALA A 126 -2.59 -15.91 -3.89
C ALA A 126 -3.30 -16.51 -5.10
N THR A 127 -4.58 -16.11 -5.30
CA THR A 127 -5.44 -16.66 -6.36
C THR A 127 -4.93 -16.31 -7.75
N GLY A 128 -5.21 -17.19 -8.75
CA GLY A 128 -4.79 -17.00 -10.14
C GLY A 128 -5.47 -15.83 -10.86
N ARG A 129 -6.44 -15.16 -10.23
CA ARG A 129 -7.20 -14.03 -10.78
C ARG A 129 -6.85 -12.68 -10.16
N GLY A 130 -6.05 -12.67 -9.09
CA GLY A 130 -5.67 -11.46 -8.37
C GLY A 130 -4.33 -10.87 -8.80
N ASN A 131 -4.06 -9.62 -8.42
CA ASN A 131 -2.79 -8.95 -8.67
C ASN A 131 -1.63 -9.56 -7.85
N ASP A 132 -1.92 -10.13 -6.70
CA ASP A 132 -0.90 -10.60 -5.75
C ASP A 132 -0.03 -11.72 -6.31
N GLN A 133 -0.61 -12.62 -7.12
CA GLN A 133 0.20 -13.62 -7.81
C GLN A 133 1.27 -13.00 -8.70
N VAL A 134 0.95 -11.87 -9.38
CA VAL A 134 1.91 -11.15 -10.22
C VAL A 134 2.98 -10.52 -9.33
N ARG A 135 2.60 -9.90 -8.22
CA ARG A 135 3.51 -9.24 -7.27
C ARG A 135 4.50 -10.22 -6.65
N PHE A 136 4.04 -11.39 -6.20
CA PHE A 136 4.92 -12.46 -5.71
C PHE A 136 5.89 -12.95 -6.79
N GLN A 137 5.37 -13.23 -8.00
CA GLN A 137 6.19 -13.71 -9.10
C GLN A 137 7.29 -12.71 -9.48
N LEU A 138 6.91 -11.42 -9.70
CA LEU A 138 7.86 -10.39 -10.10
C LEU A 138 8.88 -10.09 -9.00
N ALA A 139 8.45 -10.01 -7.74
CA ALA A 139 9.36 -9.77 -6.63
C ALA A 139 10.40 -10.90 -6.51
N SER A 140 9.96 -12.17 -6.61
CA SER A 140 10.87 -13.31 -6.59
C SER A 140 11.86 -13.27 -7.74
N ASN A 141 11.40 -13.04 -8.96
CA ASN A 141 12.26 -12.99 -10.15
C ASN A 141 13.28 -11.84 -10.08
N MET A 142 12.90 -10.69 -9.52
CA MET A 142 13.81 -9.54 -9.41
C MET A 142 14.82 -9.69 -8.28
N LEU A 143 14.43 -10.33 -7.16
CA LEU A 143 15.30 -10.50 -6.00
C LEU A 143 16.22 -11.72 -6.13
N GLN A 144 15.72 -12.80 -6.72
CA GLN A 144 16.46 -14.04 -6.93
C GLN A 144 15.99 -14.70 -8.24
N PRO A 145 16.64 -14.41 -9.36
CA PRO A 145 16.22 -14.88 -10.70
C PRO A 145 16.06 -16.40 -10.82
N GLU A 146 16.85 -17.17 -10.07
CA GLU A 146 16.82 -18.64 -10.06
C GLU A 146 15.71 -19.22 -9.17
N MET A 147 14.97 -18.39 -8.42
CA MET A 147 13.88 -18.83 -7.58
C MET A 147 12.69 -19.30 -8.42
N GLU A 148 12.28 -20.53 -8.23
CA GLU A 148 11.02 -21.04 -8.81
C GLU A 148 9.84 -20.60 -7.96
N VAL A 149 8.77 -20.12 -8.60
CA VAL A 149 7.54 -19.72 -7.89
C VAL A 149 6.42 -20.70 -8.21
N TYR A 150 6.01 -21.45 -7.19
CA TYR A 150 4.87 -22.33 -7.27
C TYR A 150 3.60 -21.62 -6.78
N ALA A 151 2.62 -21.50 -7.66
CA ALA A 151 1.30 -20.96 -7.34
C ALA A 151 0.25 -22.05 -7.59
N PRO A 152 -0.35 -22.65 -6.54
CA PRO A 152 -1.32 -23.73 -6.65
C PRO A 152 -2.50 -23.41 -7.55
N TRP A 153 -2.99 -22.18 -7.51
CA TRP A 153 -4.08 -21.69 -8.37
C TRP A 153 -3.73 -21.61 -9.87
N ARG A 154 -2.54 -22.02 -10.29
CA ARG A 154 -2.10 -22.22 -11.68
C ARG A 154 -1.78 -23.67 -12.00
N ASP A 155 -1.89 -24.55 -11.00
CA ASP A 155 -1.65 -25.99 -11.14
C ASP A 155 -2.95 -26.72 -11.39
N GLN A 156 -3.05 -27.41 -12.56
CA GLN A 156 -4.27 -28.10 -12.97
C GLN A 156 -4.63 -29.26 -12.02
N GLU A 157 -3.65 -29.92 -11.41
CA GLU A 157 -3.90 -31.00 -10.44
C GLU A 157 -4.55 -30.45 -9.18
N PHE A 158 -4.05 -29.30 -8.68
CA PHE A 158 -4.66 -28.59 -7.56
C PHE A 158 -6.08 -28.11 -7.89
N LEU A 159 -6.25 -27.46 -9.04
CA LEU A 159 -7.55 -26.94 -9.48
C LEU A 159 -8.62 -28.04 -9.67
N ASN A 160 -8.22 -29.21 -10.16
CA ASN A 160 -9.13 -30.34 -10.32
C ASN A 160 -9.61 -30.86 -8.95
N LYS A 161 -8.75 -30.80 -7.93
CA LYS A 161 -9.08 -31.23 -6.57
C LYS A 161 -9.82 -30.13 -5.78
N PHE A 162 -9.46 -28.88 -5.99
CA PHE A 162 -10.00 -27.72 -5.29
C PHE A 162 -10.55 -26.68 -6.28
N PRO A 163 -11.67 -26.93 -6.95
CA PRO A 163 -12.23 -25.99 -7.92
C PRO A 163 -12.75 -24.68 -7.28
N GLY A 164 -12.92 -24.66 -5.95
CA GLY A 164 -13.39 -23.48 -5.24
C GLY A 164 -13.20 -23.57 -3.72
N ARG A 165 -13.62 -22.50 -3.05
CA ARG A 165 -13.47 -22.32 -1.60
C ARG A 165 -14.14 -23.44 -0.79
N GLN A 166 -15.34 -23.89 -1.18
CA GLN A 166 -16.07 -24.91 -0.45
C GLN A 166 -15.30 -26.23 -0.39
N GLN A 167 -14.72 -26.66 -1.51
CA GLN A 167 -13.94 -27.90 -1.56
C GLN A 167 -12.69 -27.85 -0.69
N MET A 168 -12.10 -26.66 -0.52
CA MET A 168 -11.00 -26.47 0.43
C MET A 168 -11.48 -26.56 1.88
N ILE A 169 -12.63 -26.01 2.20
CA ILE A 169 -13.25 -26.12 3.54
C ILE A 169 -13.53 -27.59 3.86
N ASP A 170 -14.24 -28.29 2.98
CA ASP A 170 -14.59 -29.71 3.12
C ASP A 170 -13.33 -30.59 3.32
N TYR A 171 -12.27 -30.28 2.55
CA TYR A 171 -10.98 -30.96 2.69
C TYR A 171 -10.31 -30.69 4.04
N CYS A 172 -10.30 -29.46 4.49
CA CYS A 172 -9.72 -29.11 5.79
C CYS A 172 -10.50 -29.75 6.95
N GLU A 173 -11.83 -29.78 6.89
CA GLU A 173 -12.69 -30.45 7.88
C GLU A 173 -12.46 -31.96 7.90
N LEU A 174 -12.43 -32.62 6.73
CA LEU A 174 -12.16 -34.04 6.60
C LEU A 174 -10.80 -34.43 7.22
N ASN A 175 -9.79 -33.61 7.04
CA ASN A 175 -8.44 -33.84 7.54
C ASN A 175 -8.20 -33.21 8.94
N LYS A 176 -9.25 -32.65 9.57
CA LYS A 176 -9.20 -32.00 10.89
C LYS A 176 -8.11 -30.93 11.00
N LEU A 177 -7.92 -30.17 9.90
CA LEU A 177 -6.96 -29.08 9.90
C LEU A 177 -7.49 -27.88 10.69
N PRO A 178 -6.64 -27.16 11.42
CA PRO A 178 -7.05 -26.07 12.29
C PRO A 178 -7.31 -24.77 11.51
N ILE A 179 -8.25 -24.81 10.55
CA ILE A 179 -8.69 -23.60 9.86
C ILE A 179 -9.46 -22.71 10.87
N ARG A 180 -9.35 -21.39 10.69
CA ARG A 180 -10.27 -20.49 11.38
C ARG A 180 -11.69 -20.89 11.00
N PRO A 181 -12.63 -20.93 11.97
CA PRO A 181 -14.02 -21.19 11.64
C PRO A 181 -14.39 -20.29 10.46
N ALA A 182 -14.92 -20.89 9.40
CA ALA A 182 -15.47 -20.10 8.32
C ALA A 182 -16.63 -19.32 8.94
N ARG A 183 -16.33 -18.11 9.48
CA ARG A 183 -17.38 -17.11 9.55
C ARG A 183 -17.94 -17.07 8.15
N GLU A 184 -19.23 -17.01 8.04
CA GLU A 184 -19.92 -16.65 6.79
C GLU A 184 -19.44 -15.23 6.44
N SER A 185 -18.16 -15.14 6.06
CA SER A 185 -17.50 -13.87 5.79
C SER A 185 -18.02 -13.42 4.45
N ARG A 186 -18.81 -12.36 4.48
CA ARG A 186 -19.40 -11.73 3.29
C ARG A 186 -18.33 -11.15 2.35
N TYR A 187 -17.09 -11.02 2.83
CA TYR A 187 -15.93 -10.49 2.10
C TYR A 187 -14.62 -11.09 2.64
N SER A 188 -13.53 -10.88 1.95
CA SER A 188 -12.17 -11.24 2.38
C SER A 188 -11.41 -10.00 2.84
N THR A 189 -10.46 -10.19 3.76
CA THR A 189 -9.56 -9.14 4.25
C THR A 189 -8.10 -9.46 3.95
N ASP A 190 -7.30 -8.43 3.73
CA ASP A 190 -5.85 -8.48 3.64
C ASP A 190 -5.26 -7.27 4.34
N ALA A 191 -4.43 -7.50 5.36
CA ALA A 191 -4.03 -6.49 6.31
C ALA A 191 -2.53 -6.45 6.57
N ASN A 192 -2.04 -5.25 6.81
CA ASN A 192 -0.75 -4.94 7.43
C ASN A 192 -0.89 -3.58 8.16
N PHE A 193 0.13 -3.16 8.91
CA PHE A 193 -0.04 -1.94 9.70
C PHE A 193 -0.17 -0.64 8.88
N LEU A 194 0.13 -0.64 7.58
CA LEU A 194 -0.10 0.52 6.71
C LEU A 194 -1.55 0.61 6.21
N GLY A 195 -2.26 -0.52 6.17
CA GLY A 195 -3.65 -0.53 5.74
C GLY A 195 -4.27 -1.92 5.66
N LEU A 196 -5.58 -1.92 5.52
CA LEU A 196 -6.43 -3.09 5.42
C LEU A 196 -7.33 -2.96 4.20
N THR A 197 -7.45 -4.04 3.45
CA THR A 197 -8.31 -4.13 2.27
C THR A 197 -9.44 -5.11 2.54
N HIS A 198 -10.68 -4.71 2.22
CA HIS A 198 -11.85 -5.57 2.18
C HIS A 198 -12.25 -5.76 0.72
N GLU A 199 -12.32 -7.02 0.26
CA GLU A 199 -12.61 -7.32 -1.14
C GLU A 199 -13.38 -8.64 -1.29
N ALA A 200 -13.87 -8.90 -2.50
CA ALA A 200 -14.57 -10.13 -2.87
C ALA A 200 -15.95 -10.33 -2.19
N GLY A 201 -16.60 -11.47 -2.47
CA GLY A 201 -17.90 -11.80 -1.89
C GLY A 201 -18.98 -10.78 -2.25
N ASP A 202 -19.76 -10.37 -1.26
CA ASP A 202 -20.88 -9.43 -1.44
C ASP A 202 -20.41 -8.03 -1.88
N LEU A 203 -19.12 -7.71 -1.72
CA LEU A 203 -18.57 -6.44 -2.22
C LEU A 203 -18.53 -6.37 -3.74
N GLU A 204 -18.52 -7.49 -4.46
CA GLU A 204 -18.54 -7.50 -5.92
C GLU A 204 -19.90 -7.10 -6.50
N ASP A 205 -20.98 -7.21 -5.73
CA ASP A 205 -22.31 -6.70 -6.12
C ASP A 205 -22.44 -5.22 -5.79
N VAL A 206 -22.28 -4.37 -6.79
CA VAL A 206 -22.35 -2.91 -6.64
C VAL A 206 -23.75 -2.39 -6.27
N ALA A 207 -24.78 -3.21 -6.34
CA ALA A 207 -26.13 -2.87 -5.87
C ALA A 207 -26.27 -2.98 -4.33
N ILE A 208 -25.34 -3.65 -3.67
CA ILE A 208 -25.31 -3.78 -2.21
C ILE A 208 -24.52 -2.61 -1.61
N SER A 209 -25.10 -1.89 -0.61
CA SER A 209 -24.36 -0.89 0.16
C SER A 209 -23.14 -1.52 0.84
N PRO A 210 -21.97 -0.86 0.88
CA PRO A 210 -20.80 -1.34 1.61
C PRO A 210 -20.89 -1.21 3.13
N ASP A 211 -21.96 -0.67 3.67
CA ASP A 211 -22.11 -0.36 5.11
C ASP A 211 -22.05 -1.59 6.03
N PHE A 212 -22.16 -2.80 5.44
CA PHE A 212 -22.00 -4.06 6.18
C PHE A 212 -20.55 -4.38 6.51
N VAL A 213 -19.58 -3.64 5.95
CA VAL A 213 -18.16 -3.84 6.26
C VAL A 213 -17.87 -3.30 7.65
N GLU A 214 -17.29 -4.13 8.47
CA GLU A 214 -16.81 -3.75 9.81
C GLU A 214 -15.39 -3.22 9.68
N PRO A 215 -15.13 -1.93 9.97
CA PRO A 215 -13.78 -1.37 9.93
C PRO A 215 -12.83 -2.08 10.92
N GLY A 216 -11.63 -2.39 10.46
CA GLY A 216 -10.59 -3.04 11.28
C GLY A 216 -9.51 -2.09 11.80
N MET A 217 -9.39 -0.89 11.21
CA MET A 217 -8.39 0.10 11.59
C MET A 217 -8.98 1.41 12.11
N GLY A 218 -10.29 1.52 12.14
CA GLY A 218 -10.96 2.74 12.59
C GLY A 218 -12.47 2.58 12.72
N VAL A 219 -13.20 3.64 12.42
CA VAL A 219 -14.66 3.67 12.39
C VAL A 219 -15.14 4.32 11.11
N TRP A 220 -16.37 4.07 10.71
CA TRP A 220 -16.97 4.82 9.61
C TRP A 220 -17.08 6.32 9.97
N PRO A 221 -17.01 7.25 9.00
CA PRO A 221 -17.09 8.69 9.26
C PRO A 221 -18.33 9.13 10.05
N TRP A 222 -19.48 8.49 9.81
CA TRP A 222 -20.72 8.78 10.52
C TRP A 222 -20.73 8.29 11.96
N ASP A 223 -19.90 7.29 12.31
CA ASP A 223 -19.74 6.75 13.67
C ASP A 223 -18.63 7.46 14.46
N ALA A 224 -17.82 8.30 13.81
CA ALA A 224 -16.76 9.06 14.44
C ALA A 224 -17.31 10.11 15.42
N PRO A 225 -16.51 10.56 16.42
CA PRO A 225 -16.93 11.56 17.41
C PRO A 225 -17.46 12.85 16.77
N ASP A 226 -18.51 13.45 17.37
CA ASP A 226 -19.08 14.71 16.90
C ASP A 226 -18.37 15.94 17.51
N ARG A 227 -17.06 15.90 17.51
CA ARG A 227 -16.17 16.99 17.91
C ARG A 227 -14.87 16.91 17.12
N PRO A 228 -14.31 18.04 16.68
CA PRO A 228 -13.01 18.03 16.00
C PRO A 228 -11.89 17.63 16.97
N GLU A 229 -10.88 16.95 16.41
CA GLU A 229 -9.61 16.66 17.07
C GLU A 229 -8.49 17.36 16.32
N TYR A 230 -7.55 17.96 17.05
CA TYR A 230 -6.38 18.64 16.48
C TYR A 230 -5.15 17.77 16.66
N VAL A 231 -4.31 17.71 15.64
CA VAL A 231 -3.09 16.89 15.60
C VAL A 231 -1.95 17.74 15.06
N THR A 232 -0.86 17.82 15.80
CA THR A 232 0.38 18.43 15.32
C THR A 232 1.34 17.36 14.83
N ILE A 233 1.91 17.54 13.63
CA ILE A 233 2.85 16.63 13.01
C ILE A 233 4.12 17.39 12.66
N ASP A 234 5.26 16.94 13.21
CA ASP A 234 6.56 17.50 12.90
C ASP A 234 7.26 16.68 11.83
N TRP A 235 7.71 17.36 10.77
CA TRP A 235 8.47 16.80 9.66
C TRP A 235 9.89 17.37 9.64
N LYS A 236 10.86 16.52 9.37
CA LYS A 236 12.25 16.92 9.16
C LYS A 236 12.86 16.16 7.98
N GLU A 237 13.31 16.92 6.98
CA GLU A 237 13.95 16.34 5.76
C GLU A 237 13.13 15.19 5.15
N GLY A 238 11.82 15.37 5.11
CA GLY A 238 10.90 14.40 4.53
C GLY A 238 10.49 13.24 5.42
N VAL A 239 10.91 13.21 6.68
CA VAL A 239 10.58 12.15 7.64
C VAL A 239 9.69 12.74 8.74
N PRO A 240 8.56 12.10 9.10
CA PRO A 240 7.78 12.51 10.26
C PRO A 240 8.54 12.12 11.54
N THR A 241 8.68 13.03 12.47
CA THR A 241 9.54 12.87 13.66
C THR A 241 8.80 12.96 14.98
N ALA A 242 7.62 13.58 15.00
CA ALA A 242 6.79 13.66 16.18
C ALA A 242 5.30 13.79 15.83
N LEU A 243 4.46 13.31 16.73
CA LEU A 243 3.01 13.52 16.74
C LEU A 243 2.62 14.13 18.09
N ASN A 244 1.89 15.24 18.07
CA ASN A 244 1.46 15.97 19.28
C ASN A 244 2.62 16.24 20.26
N GLY A 245 3.80 16.58 19.73
CA GLY A 245 5.02 16.87 20.50
C GLY A 245 5.76 15.64 21.03
N SER A 246 5.23 14.43 20.86
CA SER A 246 5.89 13.18 21.24
C SER A 246 6.79 12.71 20.10
N ARG A 247 8.09 12.62 20.33
CA ARG A 247 9.03 12.00 19.38
C ARG A 247 8.85 10.50 19.37
N LEU A 248 8.73 9.94 18.18
CA LEU A 248 8.43 8.54 17.94
C LEU A 248 9.33 8.00 16.83
N ASP A 249 9.58 6.69 16.82
CA ASP A 249 10.18 6.04 15.66
C ASP A 249 9.18 5.91 14.51
N LEU A 250 9.63 5.49 13.33
CA LEU A 250 8.80 5.48 12.14
C LEU A 250 7.62 4.49 12.26
N ILE A 251 7.81 3.36 12.91
CA ILE A 251 6.73 2.37 13.13
C ILE A 251 5.70 2.96 14.09
N GLU A 252 6.16 3.51 15.20
CA GLU A 252 5.32 4.18 16.19
C GLU A 252 4.53 5.35 15.60
N ILE A 253 5.16 6.14 14.70
CA ILE A 253 4.49 7.22 13.95
C ILE A 253 3.31 6.67 13.15
N PHE A 254 3.50 5.60 12.36
CA PHE A 254 2.42 5.01 11.59
C PHE A 254 1.31 4.45 12.48
N GLN A 255 1.67 3.78 13.57
CA GLN A 255 0.71 3.19 14.50
C GLN A 255 -0.11 4.27 15.23
N GLU A 256 0.54 5.31 15.73
CA GLU A 256 -0.16 6.42 16.39
C GLU A 256 -1.01 7.20 15.39
N ALA A 257 -0.52 7.44 14.18
CA ALA A 257 -1.29 8.07 13.11
C ALA A 257 -2.53 7.23 12.73
N ASN A 258 -2.41 5.89 12.68
CA ASN A 258 -3.55 4.99 12.49
C ASN A 258 -4.58 5.15 13.61
N SER A 259 -4.14 5.16 14.85
CA SER A 259 -5.00 5.31 16.03
C SER A 259 -5.76 6.63 16.01
N ILE A 260 -5.06 7.73 15.76
CA ILE A 260 -5.65 9.08 15.73
C ILE A 260 -6.62 9.22 14.55
N ALA A 261 -6.19 8.89 13.35
CA ALA A 261 -7.00 9.05 12.14
C ALA A 261 -8.18 8.08 12.13
N GLY A 262 -7.97 6.82 12.52
CA GLY A 262 -8.99 5.79 12.52
C GLY A 262 -10.15 6.10 13.43
N ARG A 263 -9.91 6.56 14.68
CA ARG A 263 -10.99 6.96 15.60
C ARG A 263 -11.79 8.18 15.13
N ASN A 264 -11.24 8.96 14.20
CA ASN A 264 -11.92 10.11 13.58
C ASN A 264 -12.57 9.74 12.23
N GLY A 265 -12.60 8.46 11.84
CA GLY A 265 -13.20 7.99 10.60
C GLY A 265 -12.40 8.35 9.35
N VAL A 266 -11.13 8.76 9.50
CA VAL A 266 -10.24 9.13 8.40
C VAL A 266 -9.61 7.88 7.79
N GLY A 267 -9.41 7.89 6.47
CA GLY A 267 -8.70 6.86 5.75
C GLY A 267 -9.49 5.58 5.50
N ILE A 268 -10.80 5.60 5.66
CA ILE A 268 -11.70 4.54 5.19
C ILE A 268 -12.49 5.04 4.00
N GLY A 269 -12.51 4.28 2.93
CA GLY A 269 -13.21 4.67 1.72
C GLY A 269 -13.44 3.55 0.74
N THR A 270 -14.42 3.77 -0.15
CA THR A 270 -14.76 2.84 -1.21
C THR A 270 -14.03 3.22 -2.49
N HIS A 271 -13.25 2.31 -2.99
CA HIS A 271 -12.81 2.33 -4.36
C HIS A 271 -13.84 1.54 -5.17
N VAL A 272 -14.80 2.25 -5.77
CA VAL A 272 -16.00 1.61 -6.32
C VAL A 272 -15.63 0.62 -7.41
N ILE A 273 -14.84 1.04 -8.40
CA ILE A 273 -14.37 0.16 -9.47
C ILE A 273 -12.89 0.45 -9.74
N GLU A 274 -12.03 -0.45 -9.34
CA GLU A 274 -10.61 -0.38 -9.67
C GLU A 274 -10.26 -1.21 -10.91
N ASN A 275 -9.29 -0.74 -11.67
CA ASN A 275 -8.74 -1.46 -12.81
C ASN A 275 -7.61 -2.38 -12.33
N ARG A 276 -7.92 -3.66 -12.08
CA ARG A 276 -6.89 -4.65 -11.72
C ARG A 276 -5.92 -4.87 -12.88
N PHE A 277 -4.65 -5.04 -12.58
CA PHE A 277 -3.60 -5.25 -13.58
C PHE A 277 -3.86 -6.49 -14.46
N VAL A 278 -4.50 -7.50 -13.91
CA VAL A 278 -4.94 -8.71 -14.66
C VAL A 278 -6.11 -8.47 -15.62
N GLY A 279 -6.62 -7.25 -15.73
CA GLY A 279 -7.62 -6.85 -16.73
C GLY A 279 -9.07 -6.93 -16.30
N ILE A 280 -9.37 -7.29 -15.04
CA ILE A 280 -10.72 -7.27 -14.49
C ILE A 280 -10.96 -6.01 -13.64
N LYS A 281 -12.23 -5.72 -13.39
CA LYS A 281 -12.65 -4.67 -12.47
C LYS A 281 -13.20 -5.29 -11.19
N SER A 282 -13.02 -4.61 -10.07
CA SER A 282 -13.53 -5.05 -8.77
C SER A 282 -13.82 -3.86 -7.88
N ARG A 283 -14.68 -4.07 -6.89
CA ARG A 283 -14.91 -3.12 -5.81
C ARG A 283 -14.16 -3.56 -4.56
N GLY A 284 -13.58 -2.59 -3.84
CA GLY A 284 -12.94 -2.80 -2.55
C GLY A 284 -13.21 -1.65 -1.59
N ILE A 285 -13.13 -1.93 -0.29
CA ILE A 285 -13.05 -0.93 0.77
C ILE A 285 -11.62 -0.95 1.29
N TYR A 286 -11.02 0.21 1.39
CA TYR A 286 -9.64 0.35 1.81
C TYR A 286 -9.58 1.18 3.09
N GLU A 287 -8.86 0.67 4.08
CA GLU A 287 -8.53 1.39 5.30
C GLU A 287 -7.04 1.65 5.33
N SER A 288 -6.65 2.89 5.47
CA SER A 288 -5.26 3.31 5.64
C SER A 288 -5.18 4.65 6.40
N PRO A 289 -5.66 4.66 7.67
CA PRO A 289 -5.85 5.90 8.41
C PRO A 289 -4.57 6.72 8.57
N GLY A 290 -3.48 6.07 8.99
CA GLY A 290 -2.19 6.74 9.18
C GLY A 290 -1.57 7.22 7.87
N MET A 291 -1.67 6.43 6.80
CA MET A 291 -1.21 6.85 5.48
C MET A 291 -1.97 8.08 4.99
N GLU A 292 -3.28 8.14 5.22
CA GLU A 292 -4.11 9.28 4.82
C GLU A 292 -3.80 10.53 5.64
N LEU A 293 -3.67 10.42 6.97
CA LEU A 293 -3.31 11.53 7.85
C LEU A 293 -1.93 12.09 7.50
N LEU A 294 -0.92 11.23 7.47
CA LEU A 294 0.45 11.64 7.15
C LEU A 294 0.57 12.12 5.71
N GLY A 295 -0.11 11.44 4.77
CA GLY A 295 -0.10 11.81 3.36
C GLY A 295 -0.73 13.17 3.10
N GLN A 296 -1.82 13.51 3.76
CA GLN A 296 -2.44 14.83 3.63
C GLN A 296 -1.60 15.93 4.28
N SER A 297 -0.98 15.66 5.44
CA SER A 297 -0.03 16.60 6.06
C SER A 297 1.16 16.88 5.16
N TRP A 298 1.71 15.83 4.54
CA TRP A 298 2.77 15.93 3.54
C TRP A 298 2.36 16.80 2.34
N GLU A 299 1.16 16.54 1.80
CA GLU A 299 0.62 17.29 0.66
C GLU A 299 0.49 18.79 0.98
N TYR A 300 0.04 19.14 2.17
CA TYR A 300 -0.01 20.54 2.59
C TYR A 300 1.39 21.18 2.63
N LEU A 301 2.37 20.50 3.22
CA LEU A 301 3.74 21.03 3.28
C LEU A 301 4.39 21.13 1.89
N LEU A 302 4.10 20.20 0.97
CA LEU A 302 4.57 20.29 -0.42
C LEU A 302 4.11 21.58 -1.11
N GLN A 303 2.93 22.10 -0.77
CA GLN A 303 2.40 23.35 -1.34
C GLN A 303 3.23 24.56 -0.94
N PHE A 304 3.91 24.52 0.21
CA PHE A 304 4.79 25.58 0.65
C PHE A 304 6.18 25.54 0.02
N VAL A 305 6.69 24.35 -0.31
CA VAL A 305 8.11 24.16 -0.67
C VAL A 305 8.35 23.92 -2.17
N LEU A 306 7.37 23.51 -2.95
CA LEU A 306 7.54 23.24 -4.36
C LEU A 306 7.04 24.40 -5.24
N ASP A 307 7.89 24.88 -6.16
CA ASP A 307 7.45 25.73 -7.24
C ASP A 307 6.58 24.97 -8.24
N ARG A 308 5.90 25.68 -9.16
CA ARG A 308 4.98 25.10 -10.15
C ARG A 308 5.63 23.99 -10.98
N ARG A 309 6.87 24.16 -11.44
CA ARG A 309 7.54 23.18 -12.34
C ARG A 309 7.98 21.93 -11.55
N ALA A 310 8.51 22.13 -10.35
CA ALA A 310 8.84 21.02 -9.45
C ALA A 310 7.58 20.24 -9.06
N ARG A 311 6.44 20.93 -8.87
CA ARG A 311 5.15 20.29 -8.59
C ARG A 311 4.65 19.46 -9.77
N ASP A 312 4.71 19.95 -11.00
CA ASP A 312 4.32 19.21 -12.22
C ASP A 312 5.20 17.95 -12.37
N PHE A 313 6.50 18.08 -12.18
CA PHE A 313 7.44 16.96 -12.21
C PHE A 313 7.12 15.93 -11.15
N TYR A 314 6.93 16.36 -9.91
CA TYR A 314 6.56 15.52 -8.78
C TYR A 314 5.27 14.72 -9.06
N THR A 315 4.22 15.36 -9.54
CA THR A 315 2.93 14.73 -9.83
C THR A 315 3.06 13.63 -10.90
N ASN A 316 3.85 13.87 -11.94
CA ASN A 316 4.10 12.86 -12.98
C ASN A 316 4.82 11.62 -12.42
N LEU A 317 5.82 11.82 -11.56
CA LEU A 317 6.52 10.71 -10.92
C LEU A 317 5.65 9.99 -9.89
N SER A 318 4.80 10.68 -9.15
CA SER A 318 3.81 10.10 -8.23
C SER A 318 2.90 9.11 -8.94
N ASN A 319 2.35 9.49 -10.09
CA ASN A 319 1.49 8.64 -10.90
C ASN A 319 2.23 7.42 -11.45
N LEU A 320 3.47 7.61 -11.92
CA LEU A 320 4.32 6.52 -12.39
C LEU A 320 4.58 5.51 -11.26
N ILE A 321 5.07 5.98 -10.11
CA ILE A 321 5.41 5.14 -8.96
C ILE A 321 4.18 4.39 -8.47
N SER A 322 3.03 5.06 -8.35
CA SER A 322 1.77 4.46 -7.93
C SER A 322 1.38 3.28 -8.84
N THR A 323 1.42 3.49 -10.16
CA THR A 323 1.11 2.46 -11.15
C THR A 323 2.10 1.30 -11.08
N GLN A 324 3.40 1.59 -10.96
CA GLN A 324 4.45 0.57 -10.85
C GLN A 324 4.25 -0.30 -9.60
N ILE A 325 3.97 0.30 -8.45
CA ILE A 325 3.72 -0.45 -7.20
C ILE A 325 2.49 -1.36 -7.37
N TYR A 326 1.39 -0.80 -7.88
CA TYR A 326 0.15 -1.53 -8.07
C TYR A 326 0.34 -2.78 -8.94
N GLN A 327 1.13 -2.65 -10.01
CA GLN A 327 1.44 -3.70 -10.97
C GLN A 327 2.55 -4.68 -10.51
N GLY A 328 3.18 -4.46 -9.33
CA GLY A 328 4.21 -5.34 -8.78
C GLY A 328 5.66 -4.99 -9.15
N TYR A 329 5.90 -3.81 -9.75
CA TYR A 329 7.22 -3.34 -10.18
C TYR A 329 7.93 -2.47 -9.13
N TRP A 330 7.67 -2.69 -7.82
CA TRP A 330 8.33 -1.95 -6.74
C TRP A 330 9.86 -2.00 -6.83
N LEU A 331 10.42 -3.14 -7.20
CA LEU A 331 11.87 -3.39 -7.26
C LEU A 331 12.48 -3.09 -8.64
N ASP A 332 11.67 -2.62 -9.58
CA ASP A 332 12.09 -2.31 -10.94
C ASP A 332 12.95 -1.04 -11.02
N SER A 333 13.77 -0.95 -12.06
CA SER A 333 14.65 0.19 -12.31
C SER A 333 13.89 1.50 -12.54
N ALA A 334 12.71 1.46 -13.16
CA ALA A 334 11.89 2.65 -13.37
C ALA A 334 11.37 3.21 -12.04
N THR A 335 10.87 2.34 -11.14
CA THR A 335 10.45 2.74 -9.80
C THR A 335 11.62 3.29 -8.98
N SER A 336 12.75 2.60 -8.98
CA SER A 336 13.96 3.03 -8.26
C SER A 336 14.47 4.38 -8.76
N SER A 337 14.48 4.61 -10.09
CA SER A 337 14.89 5.87 -10.69
C SER A 337 13.91 7.01 -10.35
N ALA A 338 12.61 6.74 -10.39
CA ALA A 338 11.58 7.72 -10.05
C ALA A 338 11.67 8.13 -8.56
N LEU A 339 11.83 7.17 -7.66
CA LEU A 339 12.03 7.43 -6.23
C LEU A 339 13.31 8.24 -5.97
N ALA A 340 14.41 7.91 -6.66
CA ALA A 340 15.66 8.67 -6.57
C ALA A 340 15.50 10.11 -7.06
N ALA A 341 14.72 10.33 -8.13
CA ALA A 341 14.43 11.67 -8.64
C ALA A 341 13.54 12.49 -7.69
N LEU A 342 12.64 11.85 -6.93
CA LEU A 342 11.82 12.52 -5.91
C LEU A 342 12.59 12.86 -4.62
N SER A 343 13.62 12.11 -4.29
CA SER A 343 14.35 12.24 -3.02
C SER A 343 14.81 13.67 -2.69
N PRO A 344 15.39 14.45 -3.62
CA PRO A 344 15.77 15.84 -3.35
C PRO A 344 14.56 16.74 -3.03
N LEU A 345 13.41 16.50 -3.66
CA LEU A 345 12.19 17.25 -3.40
C LEU A 345 11.59 16.87 -2.05
N ALA A 346 11.61 15.58 -1.73
CA ALA A 346 11.13 15.06 -0.46
C ALA A 346 11.92 15.63 0.72
N SER A 347 13.24 15.74 0.59
CA SER A 347 14.10 16.29 1.67
C SER A 347 13.85 17.77 1.99
N MET A 348 13.19 18.51 1.09
CA MET A 348 12.80 19.90 1.35
C MET A 348 11.63 20.01 2.33
N VAL A 349 10.85 18.94 2.53
CA VAL A 349 9.67 18.95 3.41
C VAL A 349 10.15 18.90 4.86
N THR A 350 10.22 20.06 5.47
CA THR A 350 10.54 20.30 6.87
C THR A 350 9.56 21.32 7.41
N GLY A 351 8.89 21.02 8.52
CA GLY A 351 7.93 21.92 9.12
C GLY A 351 7.09 21.26 10.21
N SER A 352 6.41 22.09 11.00
CA SER A 352 5.41 21.66 11.98
C SER A 352 4.04 22.11 11.52
N ILE A 353 3.14 21.15 11.32
CA ILE A 353 1.78 21.41 10.81
C ILE A 353 0.73 20.96 11.81
N GLN A 354 -0.26 21.80 12.04
CA GLN A 354 -1.46 21.47 12.79
C GLN A 354 -2.61 21.16 11.83
N ILE A 355 -3.26 20.04 12.06
CA ILE A 355 -4.36 19.51 11.27
C ILE A 355 -5.59 19.35 12.16
N LYS A 356 -6.77 19.64 11.62
CA LYS A 356 -8.04 19.39 12.28
C LYS A 356 -8.74 18.21 11.61
N LEU A 357 -9.11 17.21 12.40
CA LEU A 357 -9.85 16.01 11.98
C LEU A 357 -11.31 16.12 12.42
N TYR A 358 -12.23 15.79 11.54
CA TYR A 358 -13.66 15.75 11.87
C TYR A 358 -14.44 14.89 10.89
N LYS A 359 -15.11 13.86 11.40
CA LYS A 359 -16.02 13.01 10.60
C LYS A 359 -15.40 12.55 9.26
N GLY A 360 -14.23 11.93 9.31
CA GLY A 360 -13.54 11.39 8.17
C GLY A 360 -12.80 12.41 7.29
N ASN A 361 -12.85 13.69 7.64
CA ASN A 361 -12.20 14.74 6.88
C ASN A 361 -10.94 15.25 7.57
N ILE A 362 -9.98 15.69 6.76
CA ILE A 362 -8.73 16.32 7.19
C ILE A 362 -8.75 17.76 6.69
N PHE A 363 -8.59 18.70 7.61
CA PHE A 363 -8.53 20.12 7.30
C PHE A 363 -7.18 20.69 7.71
N PHE A 364 -6.59 21.50 6.85
CA PHE A 364 -5.48 22.37 7.24
C PHE A 364 -5.95 23.33 8.34
N ASP A 365 -5.15 23.47 9.39
CA ASP A 365 -5.40 24.44 10.45
C ASP A 365 -4.34 25.52 10.45
N SER A 366 -3.09 25.16 10.72
CA SER A 366 -1.97 26.10 10.76
C SER A 366 -0.61 25.40 10.54
N VAL A 367 0.42 26.19 10.24
CA VAL A 367 1.82 25.77 10.23
C VAL A 367 2.64 26.74 11.08
N ASP A 368 3.75 26.25 11.63
CA ASP A 368 4.80 27.11 12.14
C ASP A 368 5.69 27.51 10.94
N ASP A 369 5.47 28.71 10.42
CA ASP A 369 6.05 29.25 9.18
C ASP A 369 7.40 29.98 9.40
N SER A 370 7.94 29.95 10.62
CA SER A 370 9.25 30.51 10.88
C SER A 370 10.32 29.88 9.97
N ILE A 371 11.27 30.67 9.49
CA ILE A 371 12.37 30.18 8.61
C ILE A 371 13.14 29.02 9.25
N GLU A 372 13.21 28.98 10.56
CA GLU A 372 13.87 27.91 11.32
C GLU A 372 13.07 26.58 11.22
N LYS A 373 11.75 26.67 11.07
CA LYS A 373 10.83 25.55 10.99
C LYS A 373 10.53 25.13 9.56
N MET A 374 10.48 26.08 8.62
CA MET A 374 10.19 25.83 7.20
C MET A 374 11.25 26.47 6.29
N PRO A 375 12.51 26.00 6.33
CA PRO A 375 13.64 26.65 5.66
C PRO A 375 13.51 26.71 4.13
N PHE A 376 12.67 25.87 3.53
CA PHE A 376 12.44 25.80 2.09
C PHE A 376 11.11 26.38 1.64
N SER A 377 10.39 27.09 2.54
CA SER A 377 9.12 27.72 2.18
C SER A 377 9.33 28.80 1.10
N LEU A 378 8.49 28.74 0.08
CA LEU A 378 8.36 29.77 -0.96
C LEU A 378 7.15 30.68 -0.72
N TYR A 379 6.38 30.42 0.34
CA TYR A 379 5.22 31.21 0.70
C TYR A 379 5.63 32.57 1.29
N THR A 380 4.86 33.59 0.99
CA THR A 380 4.99 34.94 1.57
C THR A 380 3.63 35.40 2.10
N ASP A 381 3.63 36.05 3.27
CA ASP A 381 2.39 36.40 4.00
C ASP A 381 1.47 37.33 3.24
N ASP A 382 2.00 38.19 2.37
CA ASP A 382 1.22 39.14 1.57
C ASP A 382 0.86 38.59 0.16
N GLY A 383 1.39 37.42 -0.21
CA GLY A 383 1.13 36.79 -1.50
C GLY A 383 1.56 37.62 -2.71
N SER A 384 2.49 38.57 -2.52
CA SER A 384 2.94 39.49 -3.56
C SER A 384 4.27 39.09 -4.20
N MET A 385 4.45 39.50 -5.46
CA MET A 385 5.73 39.31 -6.16
C MET A 385 6.85 40.17 -5.54
N GLU A 386 6.50 41.32 -5.00
CA GLU A 386 7.40 42.26 -4.35
C GLU A 386 8.04 41.66 -3.11
N ALA A 387 7.32 40.85 -2.35
CA ALA A 387 7.84 40.12 -1.20
C ALA A 387 8.89 39.05 -1.59
N MET A 388 8.84 38.56 -2.81
CA MET A 388 9.82 37.58 -3.34
C MET A 388 11.08 38.22 -3.90
N GLY A 389 11.06 39.51 -4.22
CA GLY A 389 12.19 40.20 -4.80
C GLY A 389 11.81 41.43 -5.62
N GLY A 390 12.78 42.04 -6.32
CA GLY A 390 12.53 43.21 -7.16
C GLY A 390 11.57 42.86 -8.30
N TYR A 391 10.37 43.47 -8.32
CA TYR A 391 9.34 43.29 -9.32
C TYR A 391 8.88 44.65 -9.84
N ASP A 392 8.75 44.80 -11.19
CA ASP A 392 8.15 45.99 -11.83
C ASP A 392 6.89 45.54 -12.59
N HIS A 393 5.78 46.20 -12.32
CA HIS A 393 4.50 45.93 -12.96
C HIS A 393 4.56 46.01 -14.53
N LYS A 394 5.53 46.78 -15.08
CA LYS A 394 5.77 46.84 -16.52
C LYS A 394 6.25 45.49 -17.08
N ASP A 395 6.97 44.70 -16.29
CA ASP A 395 7.41 43.36 -16.72
C ASP A 395 6.21 42.44 -16.97
N ALA A 396 5.15 42.57 -16.15
CA ALA A 396 3.91 41.84 -16.34
C ALA A 396 3.24 42.19 -17.67
N GLU A 397 3.22 43.50 -18.06
CA GLU A 397 2.67 43.92 -19.34
C GLU A 397 3.42 43.28 -20.51
N GLY A 398 4.75 43.31 -20.46
CA GLY A 398 5.60 42.69 -21.49
C GLY A 398 5.35 41.18 -21.60
N PHE A 399 5.30 40.48 -20.46
CA PHE A 399 5.02 39.05 -20.43
C PHE A 399 3.64 38.69 -21.00
N LEU A 400 2.60 39.44 -20.60
CA LEU A 400 1.24 39.24 -21.11
C LEU A 400 1.12 39.54 -22.60
N ASN A 401 1.84 40.52 -23.10
CA ASN A 401 1.89 40.85 -24.55
C ASN A 401 2.49 39.69 -25.36
N VAL A 402 3.55 39.05 -24.89
CA VAL A 402 4.15 37.86 -25.52
C VAL A 402 3.18 36.70 -25.53
N LEU A 403 2.56 36.38 -24.41
CA LEU A 403 1.55 35.31 -24.31
C LEU A 403 0.33 35.63 -25.17
N GLY A 404 -0.09 36.90 -25.25
CA GLY A 404 -1.22 37.37 -26.00
C GLY A 404 -1.09 37.14 -27.50
N VAL A 405 0.11 37.09 -28.07
CA VAL A 405 0.35 36.78 -29.49
C VAL A 405 -0.21 35.39 -29.84
N SER A 406 0.16 34.38 -29.04
CA SER A 406 -0.32 33.01 -29.23
C SER A 406 -1.84 32.91 -29.01
N ALA A 407 -2.33 33.50 -27.92
CA ALA A 407 -3.77 33.49 -27.59
C ALA A 407 -4.64 34.12 -28.66
N LYS A 408 -4.22 35.26 -29.22
CA LYS A 408 -4.92 35.92 -30.37
C LYS A 408 -4.97 35.03 -31.61
N ASN A 409 -3.89 34.30 -31.90
CA ASN A 409 -3.86 33.39 -33.05
C ASN A 409 -4.80 32.18 -32.84
N VAL A 410 -4.85 31.63 -31.62
CA VAL A 410 -5.81 30.56 -31.27
C VAL A 410 -7.23 31.08 -31.40
N GLY A 411 -7.55 32.25 -30.84
CA GLY A 411 -8.86 32.88 -30.91
C GLY A 411 -9.32 33.10 -32.35
N ASN A 412 -8.44 33.63 -33.19
CA ASN A 412 -8.73 33.84 -34.59
C ASN A 412 -9.05 32.55 -35.38
N ARG A 413 -8.47 31.42 -34.98
CA ARG A 413 -8.74 30.12 -35.64
C ARG A 413 -10.02 29.45 -35.13
N GLN A 414 -10.31 29.58 -33.86
CA GLN A 414 -11.39 28.82 -33.20
C GLN A 414 -12.71 29.61 -33.13
N TYR A 415 -12.65 30.95 -33.02
CA TYR A 415 -13.83 31.76 -32.65
C TYR A 415 -14.18 32.85 -33.63
N ARG A 416 -13.45 32.98 -34.76
CA ARG A 416 -13.63 34.06 -35.71
C ARG A 416 -15.05 34.15 -36.28
N ASP A 417 -15.73 32.99 -36.41
CA ASP A 417 -17.05 32.86 -36.98
C ASP A 417 -18.15 32.57 -35.93
N SER A 418 -17.81 32.66 -34.64
CA SER A 418 -18.72 32.27 -33.54
C SER A 418 -19.21 33.45 -32.70
N ILE A 419 -18.74 34.67 -33.00
CA ILE A 419 -19.13 35.94 -32.37
C ILE A 419 -19.65 36.86 -33.46
#